data_9c1eb4e11fceb9d324f48fa8db39e341
#
_entry.id   9c1eb4e11fceb9d324f48fa8db39e341
#
_cell.length_a   1.000
_cell.length_b   1.000
_cell.length_c   1.000
_cell.angle_alpha   90.00
_cell.angle_beta   90.00
_cell.angle_gamma   90.00
#
_symmetry.space_group_name_H-M   'P 1'
#
loop_
_entity.id
_entity.type
_entity.pdbx_description
1 polymer ?
#
loop_
_entity_poly.entity_id
_entity_poly.type
_entity_poly.pdbx_seq_one_letter_code
_entity_poly.pdbx_strand_id
1 'polypeptide(L)'
;ERLVEAGAVLGSKMGWERANVFAPAGAPPVLDYSWEAPTWLPWSRAEQAATRQTVGIFDQTSFSKYLVTGPDAVATLQWLCTADVDVPIGRAIYTGMLNSGGGYEADVTVTRLAPTEFLVVSGAASAVRDVDWIRRKAPDGHRTEVVDVTAMYAVFGVMGPASRELLARLSGADLSDAAFPFATSRELRLGYATARATRITYVGELGWELYVPVEFASGVYDDLFTAGALVGAVPAGYYTIEAMRLEKGYRAFGRELVPDVTPIEAGLGFTC
;
A
#
# COMPACT_ATOMS: atom_id res chain seq x y z
N GLU A 1 19.71 -1.36 -4.18
CA GLU A 1 20.93 -0.86 -3.51
C GLU A 1 20.57 -0.20 -2.16
N ARG A 2 19.80 0.88 -2.09
CA ARG A 2 19.43 1.61 -0.85
C ARG A 2 18.94 0.72 0.28
N LEU A 3 18.03 -0.22 -0.01
CA LEU A 3 17.52 -1.14 0.99
C LEU A 3 18.61 -2.08 1.52
N VAL A 4 19.47 -2.58 0.63
CA VAL A 4 20.58 -3.46 1.01
C VAL A 4 21.60 -2.71 1.88
N GLU A 5 21.94 -1.47 1.52
CA GLU A 5 22.81 -0.58 2.31
C GLU A 5 22.24 -0.31 3.71
N ALA A 6 20.89 -0.24 3.82
CA ALA A 6 20.20 -0.11 5.10
C ALA A 6 20.08 -1.43 5.90
N GLY A 7 20.63 -2.54 5.40
CA GLY A 7 20.60 -3.84 6.08
C GLY A 7 19.41 -4.72 5.74
N ALA A 8 18.70 -4.46 4.62
CA ALA A 8 17.54 -5.24 4.23
C ALA A 8 17.91 -6.72 3.99
N VAL A 9 17.15 -7.60 4.61
CA VAL A 9 17.10 -9.02 4.27
C VAL A 9 16.00 -9.23 3.24
N LEU A 10 16.43 -9.42 1.99
CA LEU A 10 15.50 -9.49 0.87
C LEU A 10 14.83 -10.86 0.77
N GLY A 11 13.58 -10.86 0.33
CA GLY A 11 12.83 -12.03 -0.09
C GLY A 11 12.15 -11.79 -1.42
N SER A 12 11.74 -12.88 -2.08
CA SER A 12 11.03 -12.80 -3.35
C SER A 12 9.53 -13.03 -3.18
N LYS A 13 8.73 -12.22 -3.88
CA LYS A 13 7.29 -12.41 -4.00
C LYS A 13 6.86 -12.14 -5.44
N MET A 14 6.48 -13.19 -6.17
CA MET A 14 6.02 -13.09 -7.56
C MET A 14 7.01 -12.33 -8.47
N GLY A 15 8.30 -12.59 -8.31
CA GLY A 15 9.37 -11.95 -9.07
C GLY A 15 9.87 -10.60 -8.52
N TRP A 16 9.19 -10.03 -7.52
CA TRP A 16 9.64 -8.82 -6.84
C TRP A 16 10.57 -9.16 -5.68
N GLU A 17 11.73 -8.48 -5.60
CA GLU A 17 12.54 -8.45 -4.39
C GLU A 17 11.95 -7.44 -3.40
N ARG A 18 11.81 -7.85 -2.13
CA ARG A 18 11.23 -7.02 -1.08
C ARG A 18 12.02 -7.18 0.21
N ALA A 19 12.17 -6.09 0.95
CA ALA A 19 12.73 -6.16 2.30
C ALA A 19 11.76 -6.89 3.23
N ASN A 20 12.14 -8.07 3.73
CA ASN A 20 11.36 -8.78 4.74
C ASN A 20 11.55 -8.16 6.13
N VAL A 21 12.78 -7.81 6.47
CA VAL A 21 13.19 -7.21 7.73
C VAL A 21 14.54 -6.53 7.52
N PHE A 22 14.95 -5.64 8.41
CA PHE A 22 16.25 -5.00 8.38
C PHE A 22 17.13 -5.52 9.53
N ALA A 23 18.29 -6.06 9.17
CA ALA A 23 19.30 -6.49 10.12
C ALA A 23 20.00 -5.29 10.76
N PRO A 24 20.23 -5.28 12.08
CA PRO A 24 21.00 -4.22 12.71
C PRO A 24 22.46 -4.22 12.24
N ALA A 25 23.13 -3.07 12.36
CA ALA A 25 24.53 -2.93 11.97
C ALA A 25 25.40 -4.02 12.61
N GLY A 26 26.21 -4.68 11.77
CA GLY A 26 27.11 -5.76 12.17
C GLY A 26 26.47 -7.16 12.25
N ALA A 27 25.16 -7.28 12.13
CA ALA A 27 24.50 -8.58 12.00
C ALA A 27 24.48 -9.01 10.52
N PRO A 28 24.68 -10.32 10.22
CA PRO A 28 24.57 -10.81 8.85
C PRO A 28 23.11 -10.69 8.38
N PRO A 29 22.84 -10.11 7.20
CA PRO A 29 21.48 -9.93 6.68
C PRO A 29 20.92 -11.24 6.07
N VAL A 30 20.80 -12.26 6.92
CA VAL A 30 20.36 -13.60 6.51
C VAL A 30 19.17 -14.03 7.37
N LEU A 31 18.16 -14.67 6.73
CA LEU A 31 17.09 -15.34 7.44
C LEU A 31 17.52 -16.77 7.80
N ASP A 32 17.48 -17.11 9.06
CA ASP A 32 17.46 -18.49 9.47
C ASP A 32 16.03 -18.92 9.80
N TYR A 33 15.71 -20.13 9.40
CA TYR A 33 14.43 -20.76 9.70
C TYR A 33 14.64 -21.74 10.84
N SER A 34 13.96 -21.49 11.95
CA SER A 34 14.03 -22.32 13.16
C SER A 34 12.63 -22.66 13.65
N TRP A 35 12.47 -23.85 14.22
CA TRP A 35 11.27 -24.23 15.00
C TRP A 35 11.19 -23.48 16.33
N GLU A 36 12.31 -22.92 16.79
CA GLU A 36 12.39 -22.00 17.93
C GLU A 36 12.22 -20.55 17.45
N ALA A 37 12.59 -19.58 18.28
CA ALA A 37 12.55 -18.18 17.92
C ALA A 37 13.62 -17.87 16.84
N PRO A 38 13.24 -17.46 15.62
CA PRO A 38 14.21 -17.13 14.58
C PRO A 38 15.01 -15.89 14.92
N THR A 39 16.23 -15.79 14.42
CA THR A 39 17.18 -14.69 14.71
C THR A 39 16.65 -13.32 14.28
N TRP A 40 15.84 -13.25 13.23
CA TRP A 40 15.25 -12.02 12.73
C TRP A 40 14.06 -11.49 13.57
N LEU A 41 13.48 -12.29 14.46
CA LEU A 41 12.31 -11.89 15.25
C LEU A 41 12.55 -10.66 16.15
N PRO A 42 13.69 -10.51 16.84
CA PRO A 42 14.02 -9.28 17.55
C PRO A 42 14.10 -8.05 16.64
N TRP A 43 14.56 -8.20 15.40
CA TRP A 43 14.66 -7.10 14.44
C TRP A 43 13.27 -6.61 14.03
N SER A 44 12.39 -7.52 13.63
CA SER A 44 11.00 -7.17 13.31
C SER A 44 10.27 -6.55 14.52
N ARG A 45 10.51 -7.03 15.75
CA ARG A 45 9.96 -6.41 16.96
C ARG A 45 10.45 -4.98 17.17
N ALA A 46 11.73 -4.72 16.90
CA ALA A 46 12.30 -3.37 16.98
C ALA A 46 11.66 -2.43 15.95
N GLU A 47 11.48 -2.89 14.69
CA GLU A 47 10.78 -2.14 13.65
C GLU A 47 9.32 -1.84 14.04
N GLN A 48 8.60 -2.83 14.59
CA GLN A 48 7.22 -2.65 15.07
C GLN A 48 7.16 -1.59 16.20
N ALA A 49 8.06 -1.69 17.18
CA ALA A 49 8.13 -0.74 18.30
C ALA A 49 8.41 0.68 17.79
N ALA A 50 9.38 0.85 16.90
CA ALA A 50 9.71 2.13 16.29
C ALA A 50 8.55 2.69 15.45
N THR A 51 7.88 1.86 14.64
CA THR A 51 6.70 2.27 13.86
C THR A 51 5.58 2.80 14.76
N ARG A 52 5.35 2.17 15.93
CA ARG A 52 4.33 2.63 16.89
C ARG A 52 4.73 3.88 17.65
N GLN A 53 6.01 4.07 17.92
CA GLN A 53 6.50 5.18 18.74
C GLN A 53 6.89 6.41 17.92
N THR A 54 7.37 6.20 16.71
CA THR A 54 7.88 7.25 15.82
C THR A 54 7.31 7.09 14.40
N VAL A 55 8.08 6.55 13.46
CA VAL A 55 7.63 6.29 12.09
C VAL A 55 8.45 5.18 11.43
N GLY A 56 7.76 4.21 10.83
CA GLY A 56 8.32 3.23 9.91
C GLY A 56 8.17 3.68 8.45
N ILE A 57 9.22 3.46 7.66
CA ILE A 57 9.19 3.68 6.22
C ILE A 57 9.28 2.31 5.54
N PHE A 58 8.25 1.98 4.77
CA PHE A 58 8.06 0.68 4.13
C PHE A 58 8.16 0.81 2.61
N ASP A 59 8.98 -0.02 1.97
CA ASP A 59 8.93 -0.16 0.51
C ASP A 59 7.78 -1.09 0.12
N GLN A 60 6.72 -0.49 -0.43
CA GLN A 60 5.53 -1.17 -0.92
C GLN A 60 5.44 -1.16 -2.46
N THR A 61 6.55 -0.90 -3.14
CA THR A 61 6.63 -0.74 -4.61
C THR A 61 6.07 -1.95 -5.37
N SER A 62 6.13 -3.14 -4.79
CA SER A 62 5.63 -4.37 -5.41
C SER A 62 4.10 -4.46 -5.52
N PHE A 63 3.33 -3.62 -4.82
CA PHE A 63 1.87 -3.59 -4.99
C PHE A 63 1.51 -3.28 -6.44
N SER A 64 0.51 -3.99 -6.96
CA SER A 64 0.02 -3.78 -8.31
C SER A 64 -0.80 -2.50 -8.41
N LYS A 65 -0.61 -1.76 -9.47
CA LYS A 65 -1.26 -0.48 -9.72
C LYS A 65 -1.85 -0.49 -11.12
N TYR A 66 -3.15 -0.26 -11.22
CA TYR A 66 -3.86 -0.20 -12.50
C TYR A 66 -4.52 1.16 -12.66
N LEU A 67 -4.35 1.76 -13.81
CA LEU A 67 -5.11 2.92 -14.22
C LEU A 67 -6.34 2.43 -14.98
N VAL A 68 -7.51 2.75 -14.45
CA VAL A 68 -8.81 2.42 -15.05
C VAL A 68 -9.41 3.71 -15.58
N THR A 69 -9.58 3.82 -16.89
CA THR A 69 -9.99 5.05 -17.58
C THR A 69 -11.08 4.79 -18.59
N GLY A 70 -11.78 5.83 -18.98
CA GLY A 70 -12.78 5.79 -20.05
C GLY A 70 -14.15 6.30 -19.60
N PRO A 71 -15.03 6.63 -20.55
CA PRO A 71 -16.34 7.22 -20.24
C PRO A 71 -17.21 6.33 -19.36
N ASP A 72 -17.00 5.02 -19.39
CA ASP A 72 -17.77 4.06 -18.61
C ASP A 72 -16.99 3.50 -17.40
N ALA A 73 -15.83 4.08 -17.05
CA ALA A 73 -14.98 3.62 -15.94
C ALA A 73 -15.71 3.60 -14.59
N VAL A 74 -16.52 4.62 -14.29
CA VAL A 74 -17.34 4.66 -13.07
C VAL A 74 -18.30 3.48 -13.06
N ALA A 75 -19.10 3.29 -14.11
CA ALA A 75 -20.09 2.24 -14.20
C ALA A 75 -19.45 0.84 -14.15
N THR A 76 -18.28 0.68 -14.76
CA THR A 76 -17.52 -0.58 -14.71
C THR A 76 -17.06 -0.89 -13.30
N LEU A 77 -16.47 0.06 -12.60
CA LEU A 77 -16.00 -0.16 -11.23
C LEU A 77 -17.15 -0.31 -10.23
N GLN A 78 -18.27 0.42 -10.41
CA GLN A 78 -19.50 0.21 -9.62
C GLN A 78 -20.10 -1.19 -9.80
N TRP A 79 -19.95 -1.77 -10.98
CA TRP A 79 -20.38 -3.15 -11.24
C TRP A 79 -19.47 -4.19 -10.59
N LEU A 80 -18.16 -3.92 -10.53
CA LEU A 80 -17.16 -4.87 -10.06
C LEU A 80 -16.95 -4.83 -8.55
N CYS A 81 -17.05 -3.65 -7.94
CA CYS A 81 -16.75 -3.42 -6.54
C CYS A 81 -18.00 -3.51 -5.66
N THR A 82 -17.83 -3.97 -4.43
CA THR A 82 -18.93 -4.06 -3.47
C THR A 82 -19.29 -2.72 -2.83
N ALA A 83 -18.33 -1.83 -2.68
CA ALA A 83 -18.55 -0.49 -2.14
C ALA A 83 -18.85 0.52 -3.25
N ASP A 84 -19.52 1.61 -2.89
CA ASP A 84 -19.71 2.76 -3.78
C ASP A 84 -18.37 3.41 -4.11
N VAL A 85 -18.00 3.42 -5.40
CA VAL A 85 -16.80 4.05 -5.94
C VAL A 85 -17.10 5.32 -6.73
N ASP A 86 -18.38 5.70 -6.91
CA ASP A 86 -18.79 6.99 -7.47
C ASP A 86 -18.73 8.09 -6.40
N VAL A 87 -17.54 8.34 -5.93
CA VAL A 87 -17.21 9.23 -4.82
C VAL A 87 -16.50 10.49 -5.35
N PRO A 88 -16.34 11.54 -4.54
CA PRO A 88 -15.58 12.74 -4.94
C PRO A 88 -14.16 12.42 -5.39
N ILE A 89 -13.65 13.19 -6.35
CA ILE A 89 -12.25 13.11 -6.80
C ILE A 89 -11.32 13.27 -5.58
N GLY A 90 -10.28 12.44 -5.53
CA GLY A 90 -9.36 12.36 -4.41
C GLY A 90 -9.84 11.46 -3.25
N ARG A 91 -11.01 10.83 -3.35
CA ARG A 91 -11.44 9.82 -2.36
C ARG A 91 -10.85 8.46 -2.70
N ALA A 92 -10.35 7.76 -1.68
CA ALA A 92 -9.88 6.39 -1.75
C ALA A 92 -10.84 5.47 -1.02
N ILE A 93 -11.22 4.35 -1.63
CA ILE A 93 -12.17 3.36 -1.11
C ILE A 93 -11.50 1.99 -1.08
N TYR A 94 -11.47 1.35 0.09
CA TYR A 94 -11.12 -0.06 0.20
C TYR A 94 -12.37 -0.90 -0.04
N THR A 95 -12.31 -1.86 -0.96
CA THR A 95 -13.46 -2.63 -1.41
C THR A 95 -13.06 -4.02 -1.89
N GLY A 96 -14.03 -4.93 -1.93
CA GLY A 96 -13.89 -6.25 -2.54
C GLY A 96 -14.42 -6.28 -3.97
N MET A 97 -13.87 -7.18 -4.77
CA MET A 97 -14.51 -7.69 -5.98
C MET A 97 -14.89 -9.15 -5.70
N LEU A 98 -16.15 -9.50 -5.94
CA LEU A 98 -16.69 -10.80 -5.53
C LEU A 98 -17.08 -11.66 -6.73
N ASN A 99 -17.01 -12.98 -6.52
CA ASN A 99 -17.55 -13.95 -7.47
C ASN A 99 -19.10 -14.09 -7.31
N SER A 100 -19.72 -14.91 -8.14
CA SER A 100 -21.15 -15.15 -8.11
C SER A 100 -21.67 -15.84 -6.83
N GLY A 101 -20.79 -16.43 -6.04
CA GLY A 101 -21.07 -17.01 -4.73
C GLY A 101 -20.94 -16.00 -3.59
N GLY A 102 -20.51 -14.78 -3.87
CA GLY A 102 -20.26 -13.72 -2.87
C GLY A 102 -18.90 -13.78 -2.20
N GLY A 103 -18.01 -14.69 -2.63
CA GLY A 103 -16.65 -14.80 -2.09
C GLY A 103 -15.65 -13.86 -2.80
N TYR A 104 -14.55 -13.56 -2.13
CA TYR A 104 -13.54 -12.62 -2.64
C TYR A 104 -12.80 -13.15 -3.87
N GLU A 105 -12.77 -12.35 -4.93
CA GLU A 105 -11.85 -12.52 -6.06
C GLU A 105 -10.68 -11.55 -6.00
N ALA A 106 -10.88 -10.38 -5.46
CA ALA A 106 -9.82 -9.42 -5.16
C ALA A 106 -10.23 -8.53 -3.98
N ASP A 107 -9.25 -8.01 -3.26
CA ASP A 107 -9.38 -6.86 -2.37
C ASP A 107 -8.52 -5.72 -2.92
N VAL A 108 -9.10 -4.56 -3.06
CA VAL A 108 -8.47 -3.44 -3.76
C VAL A 108 -8.72 -2.11 -3.05
N THR A 109 -7.79 -1.18 -3.23
CA THR A 109 -8.04 0.23 -2.94
C THR A 109 -8.29 0.96 -4.25
N VAL A 110 -9.47 1.55 -4.40
CA VAL A 110 -9.88 2.34 -5.57
C VAL A 110 -9.82 3.82 -5.22
N THR A 111 -9.00 4.59 -5.92
CA THR A 111 -8.88 6.04 -5.73
C THR A 111 -9.37 6.76 -6.98
N ARG A 112 -10.37 7.63 -6.86
CA ARG A 112 -10.84 8.45 -7.98
C ARG A 112 -9.89 9.60 -8.24
N LEU A 113 -9.23 9.62 -9.40
CA LEU A 113 -8.26 10.64 -9.79
C LEU A 113 -8.88 11.80 -10.57
N ALA A 114 -9.86 11.48 -11.44
CA ALA A 114 -10.59 12.41 -12.28
C ALA A 114 -12.03 11.88 -12.49
N PRO A 115 -12.91 12.60 -13.20
CA PRO A 115 -14.30 12.16 -13.39
C PRO A 115 -14.44 10.74 -13.95
N THR A 116 -13.51 10.33 -14.83
CA THR A 116 -13.50 9.03 -15.52
C THR A 116 -12.15 8.31 -15.40
N GLU A 117 -11.40 8.57 -14.33
CA GLU A 117 -10.07 8.01 -14.11
C GLU A 117 -9.89 7.56 -12.67
N PHE A 118 -9.42 6.34 -12.49
CA PHE A 118 -9.22 5.71 -11.19
C PHE A 118 -7.88 5.00 -11.12
N LEU A 119 -7.22 5.10 -9.97
CA LEU A 119 -6.09 4.26 -9.59
C LEU A 119 -6.64 3.11 -8.75
N VAL A 120 -6.44 1.87 -9.21
CA VAL A 120 -6.78 0.66 -8.48
C VAL A 120 -5.48 0.01 -8.02
N VAL A 121 -5.37 -0.23 -6.72
CA VAL A 121 -4.18 -0.84 -6.10
C VAL A 121 -4.56 -2.17 -5.46
N SER A 122 -3.77 -3.20 -5.73
CA SER A 122 -3.95 -4.55 -5.19
C SER A 122 -2.63 -5.20 -4.76
N GLY A 123 -2.72 -6.37 -4.16
CA GLY A 123 -1.54 -7.11 -3.72
C GLY A 123 -0.70 -7.67 -4.86
N ALA A 124 0.61 -7.64 -4.75
CA ALA A 124 1.53 -8.17 -5.77
C ALA A 124 1.27 -9.65 -6.14
N ALA A 125 0.72 -10.44 -5.21
CA ALA A 125 0.50 -11.87 -5.42
C ALA A 125 -0.63 -12.19 -6.41
N SER A 126 -1.57 -11.28 -6.59
CA SER A 126 -2.75 -11.44 -7.45
C SER A 126 -2.73 -10.58 -8.71
N ALA A 127 -1.61 -9.91 -9.00
CA ALA A 127 -1.47 -8.92 -10.07
C ALA A 127 -2.11 -9.33 -11.42
N VAL A 128 -1.71 -10.50 -11.95
CA VAL A 128 -2.22 -10.98 -13.24
C VAL A 128 -3.71 -11.35 -13.15
N ARG A 129 -4.12 -11.94 -12.04
CA ARG A 129 -5.50 -12.34 -11.78
C ARG A 129 -6.42 -11.13 -11.69
N ASP A 130 -6.03 -10.11 -10.95
CA ASP A 130 -6.88 -8.95 -10.68
C ASP A 130 -7.13 -8.13 -11.96
N VAL A 131 -6.09 -7.85 -12.75
CA VAL A 131 -6.24 -7.13 -14.01
C VAL A 131 -7.08 -7.93 -15.01
N ASP A 132 -6.90 -9.24 -15.06
CA ASP A 132 -7.70 -10.14 -15.91
C ASP A 132 -9.16 -10.19 -15.45
N TRP A 133 -9.41 -10.23 -14.12
CA TRP A 133 -10.75 -10.16 -13.56
C TRP A 133 -11.48 -8.88 -13.96
N ILE A 134 -10.84 -7.72 -13.78
CA ILE A 134 -11.42 -6.42 -14.16
C ILE A 134 -11.77 -6.42 -15.65
N ARG A 135 -10.85 -6.85 -16.52
CA ARG A 135 -11.06 -6.86 -17.98
C ARG A 135 -12.18 -7.81 -18.42
N ARG A 136 -12.23 -9.01 -17.85
CA ARG A 136 -13.21 -10.04 -18.28
C ARG A 136 -14.59 -9.85 -17.67
N LYS A 137 -14.68 -9.17 -16.54
CA LYS A 137 -15.95 -8.98 -15.82
C LYS A 137 -16.55 -7.59 -16.02
N ALA A 138 -15.85 -6.70 -16.72
CA ALA A 138 -16.46 -5.47 -17.21
C ALA A 138 -17.69 -5.80 -18.07
N PRO A 139 -18.81 -5.07 -17.91
CA PRO A 139 -20.01 -5.30 -18.71
C PRO A 139 -19.74 -5.10 -20.20
N ASP A 140 -20.41 -5.93 -21.03
CA ASP A 140 -20.27 -5.84 -22.48
C ASP A 140 -20.63 -4.44 -23.01
N GLY A 141 -19.83 -3.92 -23.92
CA GLY A 141 -20.04 -2.61 -24.53
C GLY A 141 -19.53 -1.43 -23.71
N HIS A 142 -19.05 -1.63 -22.48
CA HIS A 142 -18.40 -0.57 -21.72
C HIS A 142 -17.07 -0.14 -22.35
N ARG A 143 -16.89 1.16 -22.51
CA ARG A 143 -15.67 1.78 -23.04
C ARG A 143 -14.75 2.12 -21.88
N THR A 144 -14.14 1.09 -21.32
CA THR A 144 -13.22 1.17 -20.18
C THR A 144 -11.89 0.56 -20.58
N GLU A 145 -10.81 1.26 -20.33
CA GLU A 145 -9.45 0.79 -20.51
C GLU A 145 -8.80 0.52 -19.15
N VAL A 146 -8.03 -0.56 -19.07
CA VAL A 146 -7.28 -0.94 -17.86
C VAL A 146 -5.82 -1.10 -18.23
N VAL A 147 -4.97 -0.22 -17.73
CA VAL A 147 -3.54 -0.19 -17.99
C VAL A 147 -2.78 -0.55 -16.73
N ASP A 148 -1.87 -1.52 -16.81
CA ASP A 148 -0.94 -1.82 -15.73
C ASP A 148 0.14 -0.73 -15.68
N VAL A 149 0.15 0.03 -14.59
CA VAL A 149 1.10 1.10 -14.31
C VAL A 149 2.02 0.78 -13.13
N THR A 150 2.11 -0.51 -12.76
CA THR A 150 2.87 -0.98 -11.60
C THR A 150 4.30 -0.49 -11.62
N ALA A 151 4.99 -0.59 -12.75
CA ALA A 151 6.37 -0.19 -12.90
C ALA A 151 6.60 1.34 -12.99
N MET A 152 5.53 2.14 -13.14
CA MET A 152 5.65 3.60 -13.23
C MET A 152 5.87 4.28 -11.87
N TYR A 153 5.52 3.61 -10.78
CA TYR A 153 5.55 4.21 -9.44
C TYR A 153 6.27 3.31 -8.43
N ALA A 154 7.24 3.88 -7.73
CA ALA A 154 7.65 3.37 -6.43
C ALA A 154 6.57 3.74 -5.38
N VAL A 155 6.38 2.90 -4.37
CA VAL A 155 5.42 3.17 -3.30
C VAL A 155 6.14 3.10 -1.96
N PHE A 156 6.10 4.20 -1.21
CA PHE A 156 6.62 4.25 0.14
C PHE A 156 5.49 4.44 1.14
N GLY A 157 5.30 3.47 2.04
CA GLY A 157 4.45 3.62 3.21
C GLY A 157 5.21 4.38 4.29
N VAL A 158 4.68 5.54 4.70
CA VAL A 158 5.23 6.35 5.81
C VAL A 158 4.21 6.30 6.93
N MET A 159 4.44 5.44 7.93
CA MET A 159 3.43 5.06 8.91
C MET A 159 3.97 5.14 10.33
N GLY A 160 3.20 5.76 11.22
CA GLY A 160 3.54 5.99 12.62
C GLY A 160 3.12 7.39 13.08
N PRO A 161 3.09 7.67 14.40
CA PRO A 161 2.63 8.96 14.93
C PRO A 161 3.44 10.16 14.42
N ALA A 162 4.73 10.00 14.10
CA ALA A 162 5.58 11.06 13.56
C ALA A 162 5.50 11.21 12.03
N SER A 163 4.70 10.40 11.32
CA SER A 163 4.59 10.44 9.85
C SER A 163 4.12 11.80 9.32
N ARG A 164 3.20 12.46 10.03
CA ARG A 164 2.72 13.80 9.67
C ARG A 164 3.82 14.84 9.75
N GLU A 165 4.59 14.83 10.83
CA GLU A 165 5.70 15.75 11.02
C GLU A 165 6.77 15.55 9.97
N LEU A 166 7.16 14.31 9.68
CA LEU A 166 8.11 13.96 8.64
C LEU A 166 7.68 14.52 7.28
N LEU A 167 6.45 14.20 6.85
CA LEU A 167 5.95 14.61 5.54
C LEU A 167 5.71 16.12 5.44
N ALA A 168 5.32 16.79 6.52
CA ALA A 168 5.17 18.24 6.56
C ALA A 168 6.53 18.96 6.36
N ARG A 169 7.62 18.41 6.91
CA ARG A 169 8.99 18.92 6.70
C ARG A 169 9.43 18.83 5.25
N LEU A 170 9.03 17.79 4.53
CA LEU A 170 9.42 17.55 3.15
C LEU A 170 8.54 18.30 2.15
N SER A 171 7.22 18.36 2.38
CA SER A 171 6.27 18.88 1.41
C SER A 171 5.90 20.35 1.64
N GLY A 172 6.04 20.85 2.87
CA GLY A 172 5.50 22.15 3.27
C GLY A 172 3.96 22.24 3.23
N ALA A 173 3.27 21.12 2.99
CA ALA A 173 1.82 21.08 2.89
C ALA A 173 1.14 20.95 4.26
N ASP A 174 -0.09 21.46 4.37
CA ASP A 174 -0.94 21.18 5.52
C ASP A 174 -1.46 19.73 5.45
N LEU A 175 -0.99 18.92 6.39
CA LEU A 175 -1.34 17.50 6.54
C LEU A 175 -2.25 17.27 7.76
N SER A 176 -2.88 18.31 8.30
CA SER A 176 -3.87 18.19 9.37
C SER A 176 -5.05 17.30 8.98
N ASP A 177 -5.80 16.83 9.96
CA ASP A 177 -6.98 15.98 9.70
C ASP A 177 -8.05 16.72 8.90
N ALA A 178 -8.14 18.03 9.04
CA ALA A 178 -9.06 18.86 8.29
C ALA A 178 -8.63 19.04 6.82
N ALA A 179 -7.34 19.29 6.60
CA ALA A 179 -6.81 19.53 5.25
C ALA A 179 -6.56 18.24 4.47
N PHE A 180 -6.26 17.15 5.16
CA PHE A 180 -6.01 15.83 4.54
C PHE A 180 -6.73 14.72 5.34
N PRO A 181 -8.06 14.58 5.19
CA PRO A 181 -8.83 13.56 5.89
C PRO A 181 -8.40 12.13 5.56
N PHE A 182 -8.68 11.19 6.45
CA PHE A 182 -8.46 9.76 6.20
C PHE A 182 -9.20 9.28 4.94
N ALA A 183 -8.60 8.35 4.24
CA ALA A 183 -9.07 7.81 2.96
C ALA A 183 -9.25 8.89 1.87
N THR A 184 -8.35 9.88 1.85
CA THR A 184 -8.21 10.83 0.74
C THR A 184 -6.83 10.74 0.12
N SER A 185 -6.74 11.20 -1.12
CA SER A 185 -5.54 11.15 -1.96
C SER A 185 -5.36 12.48 -2.67
N ARG A 186 -4.15 13.03 -2.65
CA ARG A 186 -3.78 14.23 -3.39
C ARG A 186 -2.31 14.24 -3.74
N GLU A 187 -1.93 15.12 -4.64
CA GLU A 187 -0.53 15.32 -4.98
C GLU A 187 0.18 16.17 -3.93
N LEU A 188 1.41 15.77 -3.62
CA LEU A 188 2.35 16.50 -2.77
C LEU A 188 3.66 16.68 -3.53
N ARG A 189 4.30 17.82 -3.33
CA ARG A 189 5.68 18.00 -3.75
C ARG A 189 6.62 17.43 -2.69
N LEU A 190 7.50 16.53 -3.10
CA LEU A 190 8.54 15.94 -2.27
C LEU A 190 9.87 16.15 -2.99
N GLY A 191 10.61 17.18 -2.58
CA GLY A 191 11.78 17.64 -3.32
C GLY A 191 11.45 18.03 -4.76
N TYR A 192 12.05 17.35 -5.73
CA TYR A 192 11.79 17.53 -7.16
C TYR A 192 10.61 16.72 -7.69
N ALA A 193 10.12 15.75 -6.91
CA ALA A 193 9.02 14.89 -7.31
C ALA A 193 7.65 15.51 -7.01
N THR A 194 6.68 15.28 -7.90
CA THR A 194 5.26 15.34 -7.56
C THR A 194 4.79 13.93 -7.32
N ALA A 195 4.54 13.58 -6.08
CA ALA A 195 4.06 12.26 -5.66
C ALA A 195 2.58 12.32 -5.30
N ARG A 196 1.84 11.28 -5.61
CA ARG A 196 0.49 11.11 -5.07
C ARG A 196 0.59 10.52 -3.66
N ALA A 197 0.04 11.20 -2.69
CA ALA A 197 -0.05 10.72 -1.32
C ALA A 197 -1.50 10.31 -1.04
N THR A 198 -1.70 9.12 -0.52
CA THR A 198 -3.01 8.61 -0.07
C THR A 198 -2.95 8.36 1.43
N ARG A 199 -3.83 9.01 2.19
CA ARG A 199 -3.87 8.84 3.65
C ARG A 199 -4.62 7.57 4.02
N ILE A 200 -3.89 6.48 4.03
CA ILE A 200 -4.32 5.14 4.46
C ILE A 200 -3.19 4.45 5.21
N THR A 201 -3.50 3.35 5.86
CA THR A 201 -2.52 2.55 6.60
C THR A 201 -2.89 1.08 6.57
N TYR A 202 -1.89 0.23 6.54
CA TYR A 202 -2.07 -1.22 6.72
C TYR A 202 -1.38 -1.75 7.98
N VAL A 203 -0.81 -0.86 8.79
CA VAL A 203 -0.19 -1.19 10.09
C VAL A 203 -0.98 -0.65 11.28
N GLY A 204 -2.08 0.09 11.01
CA GLY A 204 -2.98 0.62 12.02
C GLY A 204 -2.46 1.83 12.80
N GLU A 205 -1.45 2.51 12.27
CA GLU A 205 -0.94 3.78 12.77
C GLU A 205 -1.28 4.91 11.77
N LEU A 206 -1.16 6.17 12.18
CA LEU A 206 -1.25 7.31 11.26
C LEU A 206 -0.28 7.09 10.09
N GLY A 207 -0.72 7.32 8.84
CA GLY A 207 0.17 7.08 7.73
C GLY A 207 -0.34 7.54 6.38
N TRP A 208 0.58 7.52 5.44
CA TRP A 208 0.36 7.78 4.02
C TRP A 208 1.13 6.77 3.17
N GLU A 209 0.51 6.37 2.07
CA GLU A 209 1.20 5.75 0.95
C GLU A 209 1.56 6.80 -0.09
N LEU A 210 2.84 6.84 -0.47
CA LEU A 210 3.39 7.80 -1.42
C LEU A 210 3.68 7.07 -2.73
N TYR A 211 2.92 7.38 -3.77
CA TYR A 211 3.13 6.88 -5.13
C TYR A 211 4.04 7.87 -5.86
N VAL A 212 5.30 7.51 -5.96
CA VAL A 212 6.37 8.36 -6.50
C VAL A 212 6.71 7.91 -7.91
N PRO A 213 6.74 8.78 -8.92
CA PRO A 213 7.25 8.39 -10.25
C PRO A 213 8.64 7.76 -10.13
N VAL A 214 8.86 6.63 -10.79
CA VAL A 214 10.00 5.74 -10.53
C VAL A 214 11.36 6.44 -10.71
N GLU A 215 11.44 7.41 -11.61
CA GLU A 215 12.65 8.20 -11.86
C GLU A 215 13.08 9.07 -10.67
N PHE A 216 12.16 9.40 -9.76
CA PHE A 216 12.43 10.16 -8.55
C PHE A 216 12.56 9.28 -7.29
N ALA A 217 12.32 7.98 -7.41
CA ALA A 217 12.21 7.07 -6.26
C ALA A 217 13.42 7.12 -5.33
N SER A 218 14.65 7.06 -5.88
CA SER A 218 15.86 7.09 -5.07
C SER A 218 16.03 8.42 -4.32
N GLY A 219 15.77 9.55 -4.98
CA GLY A 219 15.87 10.87 -4.35
C GLY A 219 14.85 11.05 -3.23
N VAL A 220 13.60 10.66 -3.47
CA VAL A 220 12.55 10.74 -2.43
C VAL A 220 12.86 9.79 -1.26
N TYR A 221 13.39 8.60 -1.52
CA TYR A 221 13.83 7.70 -0.47
C TYR A 221 14.92 8.33 0.41
N ASP A 222 15.95 8.91 -0.21
CA ASP A 222 17.04 9.59 0.51
C ASP A 222 16.52 10.79 1.31
N ASP A 223 15.62 11.59 0.76
CA ASP A 223 14.97 12.72 1.43
C ASP A 223 14.13 12.27 2.64
N LEU A 224 13.36 11.17 2.50
CA LEU A 224 12.56 10.60 3.57
C LEU A 224 13.44 10.18 4.77
N PHE A 225 14.58 9.54 4.52
CA PHE A 225 15.48 9.14 5.60
C PHE A 225 16.30 10.30 6.17
N THR A 226 16.71 11.26 5.33
CA THR A 226 17.40 12.46 5.80
C THR A 226 16.53 13.29 6.74
N ALA A 227 15.30 13.60 6.33
CA ALA A 227 14.36 14.31 7.20
C ALA A 227 13.85 13.43 8.34
N GLY A 228 13.72 12.13 8.06
CA GLY A 228 13.26 11.13 9.01
C GLY A 228 14.17 10.92 10.21
N ALA A 229 15.48 11.14 10.05
CA ALA A 229 16.45 11.07 11.15
C ALA A 229 16.08 12.01 12.31
N LEU A 230 15.44 13.15 12.02
CA LEU A 230 15.03 14.13 13.02
C LEU A 230 13.82 13.70 13.87
N VAL A 231 13.07 12.71 13.38
CA VAL A 231 11.85 12.20 14.03
C VAL A 231 11.95 10.71 14.38
N GLY A 232 13.15 10.12 14.26
CA GLY A 232 13.40 8.73 14.60
C GLY A 232 12.82 7.74 13.59
N ALA A 233 12.81 8.09 12.29
CA ALA A 233 12.36 7.18 11.25
C ALA A 233 13.26 5.96 11.11
N VAL A 234 12.65 4.79 10.93
CA VAL A 234 13.36 3.54 10.68
C VAL A 234 12.88 2.89 9.39
N PRO A 235 13.75 2.19 8.65
CA PRO A 235 13.30 1.29 7.62
C PRO A 235 12.55 0.12 8.26
N ALA A 236 11.48 -0.34 7.63
CA ALA A 236 10.71 -1.45 8.15
C ALA A 236 10.24 -2.36 7.01
N GLY A 237 10.23 -3.67 7.28
CA GLY A 237 9.99 -4.70 6.28
C GLY A 237 8.60 -5.33 6.33
N TYR A 238 8.39 -6.27 5.40
CA TYR A 238 7.08 -6.96 5.27
C TYR A 238 6.71 -7.84 6.47
N TYR A 239 7.69 -8.35 7.24
CA TYR A 239 7.38 -9.09 8.47
C TYR A 239 6.77 -8.18 9.54
N THR A 240 7.20 -6.93 9.57
CA THR A 240 6.63 -5.90 10.42
C THR A 240 5.23 -5.51 9.99
N ILE A 241 4.99 -5.29 8.68
CA ILE A 241 3.65 -5.07 8.13
C ILE A 241 2.72 -6.21 8.53
N GLU A 242 3.16 -7.46 8.31
CA GLU A 242 2.36 -8.66 8.58
C GLU A 242 1.99 -8.78 10.06
N ALA A 243 2.94 -8.56 10.97
CA ALA A 243 2.66 -8.61 12.40
C ALA A 243 1.69 -7.51 12.84
N MET A 244 1.91 -6.27 12.39
CA MET A 244 1.10 -5.12 12.80
C MET A 244 -0.31 -5.16 12.21
N ARG A 245 -0.49 -5.61 10.96
CA ARG A 245 -1.82 -5.75 10.35
C ARG A 245 -2.65 -6.83 11.09
N LEU A 246 -2.01 -7.93 11.51
CA LEU A 246 -2.66 -9.00 12.27
C LEU A 246 -3.18 -8.50 13.62
N GLU A 247 -2.39 -7.70 14.35
CA GLU A 247 -2.81 -7.13 15.61
C GLU A 247 -4.02 -6.19 15.48
N LYS A 248 -4.16 -5.50 14.34
CA LYS A 248 -5.33 -4.65 14.03
C LYS A 248 -6.50 -5.45 13.43
N GLY A 249 -6.31 -6.74 13.19
CA GLY A 249 -7.30 -7.58 12.54
C GLY A 249 -7.53 -7.23 11.06
N TYR A 250 -6.58 -6.61 10.39
CA TYR A 250 -6.66 -6.35 8.95
C TYR A 250 -6.46 -7.65 8.17
N ARG A 251 -7.25 -7.83 7.12
CA ARG A 251 -7.27 -9.04 6.30
C ARG A 251 -6.31 -8.91 5.12
N ALA A 252 -5.88 -10.05 4.59
CA ALA A 252 -5.05 -10.12 3.40
C ALA A 252 -5.62 -11.15 2.41
N PHE A 253 -5.65 -10.80 1.11
CA PHE A 253 -6.04 -11.74 0.08
C PHE A 253 -5.06 -12.92 -0.02
N GLY A 254 -5.63 -14.12 -0.18
CA GLY A 254 -4.88 -15.38 -0.19
C GLY A 254 -4.54 -15.91 1.20
N ARG A 255 -5.01 -15.25 2.27
CA ARG A 255 -4.93 -15.72 3.66
C ARG A 255 -6.32 -15.78 4.27
N GLU A 256 -6.84 -14.66 4.75
CA GLU A 256 -8.19 -14.56 5.33
C GLU A 256 -9.26 -14.28 4.27
N LEU A 257 -8.88 -13.64 3.15
CA LEU A 257 -9.80 -13.37 2.03
C LEU A 257 -9.50 -14.35 0.90
N VAL A 258 -10.46 -15.20 0.62
CA VAL A 258 -10.39 -16.26 -0.41
C VAL A 258 -11.75 -16.39 -1.11
N PRO A 259 -11.83 -17.07 -2.27
CA PRO A 259 -13.07 -17.17 -3.03
C PRO A 259 -14.27 -17.82 -2.32
N ASP A 260 -14.03 -18.51 -1.20
CA ASP A 260 -15.08 -19.17 -0.40
C ASP A 260 -15.53 -18.33 0.82
N VAL A 261 -14.95 -17.12 1.00
CA VAL A 261 -15.24 -16.23 2.14
C VAL A 261 -15.89 -14.95 1.66
N THR A 262 -17.03 -14.61 2.25
CA THR A 262 -17.77 -13.39 1.98
C THR A 262 -17.25 -12.21 2.82
N PRO A 263 -17.52 -10.95 2.43
CA PRO A 263 -17.21 -9.78 3.26
C PRO A 263 -17.81 -9.83 4.66
N ILE A 264 -19.00 -10.41 4.80
CA ILE A 264 -19.68 -10.52 6.10
C ILE A 264 -18.93 -11.50 7.01
N GLU A 265 -18.58 -12.68 6.50
CA GLU A 265 -17.79 -13.68 7.24
C GLU A 265 -16.39 -13.16 7.58
N ALA A 266 -15.78 -12.38 6.70
CA ALA A 266 -14.50 -11.73 6.96
C ALA A 266 -14.57 -10.59 7.98
N GLY A 267 -15.76 -10.16 8.40
CA GLY A 267 -15.96 -8.99 9.25
C GLY A 267 -15.71 -7.65 8.55
N LEU A 268 -15.82 -7.64 7.22
CA LEU A 268 -15.59 -6.48 6.35
C LEU A 268 -16.91 -5.94 5.73
N GLY A 269 -18.05 -6.12 6.40
CA GLY A 269 -19.34 -5.65 5.90
C GLY A 269 -19.41 -4.14 5.59
N PHE A 270 -18.49 -3.35 6.13
CA PHE A 270 -18.37 -1.92 5.80
C PHE A 270 -17.79 -1.64 4.39
N THR A 271 -17.33 -2.67 3.70
CA THR A 271 -16.81 -2.60 2.33
C THR A 271 -17.88 -2.93 1.27
N CYS A 272 -19.13 -3.07 1.68
CA CYS A 272 -20.28 -3.40 0.82
C CYS A 272 -21.26 -2.24 0.73
#